data_33c2843ad1b1e1b535b1d012e71e0cf1
#
_entry.id   33c2843ad1b1e1b535b1d012e71e0cf1
#
_cell.length_a   1.000
_cell.length_b   1.000
_cell.length_c   1.000
_cell.angle_alpha   90.00
_cell.angle_beta   90.00
_cell.angle_gamma   90.00
#
_symmetry.space_group_name_H-M   'P 1'
#
loop_
_entity.id
_entity.type
_entity.pdbx_description
1 polymer ?
#
loop_
_entity_poly.entity_id
_entity_poly.type
_entity_poly.pdbx_seq_one_letter_code
_entity_poly.pdbx_strand_id
1 'polypeptide(L)'
;MKGVSVVKNSMIALNKIVLDAASKNKLNPYCLPPTAFMNGSRSIRSKILTINDIAKSGLTPITYGDALWYGQKKSYILSGDVIMTLLARILKPRLCIFALNVDGVYSNMKSKKLIYDFKKEKPAINTNKMDVTGGMGRKITEAVKMSRSGLKVFFANGNKPQRITDAVSGKKFEGTLFR
;
A
#
# COMPACT_ATOMS: atom_id res chain seq x y z
N MET A 1 5.99 16.36 -20.58
CA MET A 1 6.10 17.01 -19.25
C MET A 1 4.79 17.42 -18.61
N LYS A 2 3.75 17.81 -19.38
CA LYS A 2 2.41 18.12 -18.81
C LYS A 2 1.84 17.02 -17.90
N GLY A 3 2.00 15.73 -18.24
CA GLY A 3 1.48 14.62 -17.41
C GLY A 3 2.11 14.48 -16.03
N VAL A 4 3.39 14.81 -15.86
CA VAL A 4 4.06 14.77 -14.55
C VAL A 4 3.47 15.79 -13.60
N SER A 5 3.27 17.03 -14.04
CA SER A 5 2.65 18.09 -13.22
C SER A 5 1.23 17.74 -12.83
N VAL A 6 0.44 17.17 -13.75
CA VAL A 6 -0.93 16.74 -13.47
C VAL A 6 -0.94 15.67 -12.37
N VAL A 7 -0.11 14.64 -12.48
CA VAL A 7 -0.01 13.59 -11.46
C VAL A 7 0.43 14.17 -10.11
N LYS A 8 1.48 15.00 -10.08
CA LYS A 8 1.94 15.62 -8.83
C LYS A 8 0.86 16.44 -8.14
N ASN A 9 0.19 17.31 -8.88
CA ASN A 9 -0.88 18.14 -8.32
C ASN A 9 -2.04 17.29 -7.79
N SER A 10 -2.44 16.24 -8.53
CA SER A 10 -3.49 15.33 -8.07
C SER A 10 -3.08 14.59 -6.79
N MET A 11 -1.83 14.17 -6.67
CA MET A 11 -1.35 13.46 -5.49
C MET A 11 -1.19 14.38 -4.28
N ILE A 12 -0.78 15.64 -4.47
CA ILE A 12 -0.75 16.65 -3.41
C ILE A 12 -2.16 16.92 -2.89
N ALA A 13 -3.13 17.10 -3.79
CA ALA A 13 -4.53 17.32 -3.42
C ALA A 13 -5.10 16.13 -2.64
N LEU A 14 -4.87 14.90 -3.11
CA LEU A 14 -5.28 13.69 -2.40
C LEU A 14 -4.62 13.59 -1.02
N ASN A 15 -3.32 13.85 -0.93
CA ASN A 15 -2.60 13.81 0.34
C ASN A 15 -3.17 14.82 1.35
N LYS A 16 -3.52 16.03 0.90
CA LYS A 16 -4.17 17.02 1.77
C LYS A 16 -5.47 16.48 2.36
N ILE A 17 -6.32 15.86 1.56
CA ILE A 17 -7.58 15.25 2.04
C ILE A 17 -7.30 14.20 3.12
N VAL A 18 -6.28 13.36 2.93
CA VAL A 18 -5.91 12.32 3.90
C VAL A 18 -5.36 12.93 5.19
N LEU A 19 -4.50 13.95 5.10
CA LEU A 19 -3.97 14.67 6.27
C LEU A 19 -5.09 15.34 7.08
N ASP A 20 -6.02 16.02 6.40
CA ASP A 20 -7.17 16.68 7.04
C ASP A 20 -8.06 15.64 7.74
N ALA A 21 -8.32 14.49 7.10
CA ALA A 21 -9.09 13.40 7.70
C ALA A 21 -8.39 12.80 8.91
N ALA A 22 -7.08 12.58 8.83
CA ALA A 22 -6.29 12.06 9.94
C ALA A 22 -6.29 13.02 11.14
N SER A 23 -6.10 14.31 10.91
CA SER A 23 -6.15 15.36 11.95
C SER A 23 -7.52 15.43 12.63
N LYS A 24 -8.61 15.39 11.86
CA LYS A 24 -9.98 15.36 12.40
C LYS A 24 -10.24 14.16 13.30
N ASN A 25 -9.56 13.04 13.05
CA ASN A 25 -9.65 11.83 13.86
C ASN A 25 -8.56 11.73 14.95
N LYS A 26 -7.97 12.87 15.35
CA LYS A 26 -6.98 12.96 16.43
C LYS A 26 -5.70 12.14 16.19
N LEU A 27 -5.41 11.79 14.96
CA LEU A 27 -4.10 11.32 14.56
C LEU A 27 -3.18 12.54 14.39
N ASN A 28 -1.91 12.37 14.66
CA ASN A 28 -0.89 13.40 14.45
C ASN A 28 -0.21 13.14 13.09
N PRO A 29 -0.82 13.54 11.95
CA PRO A 29 -0.28 13.20 10.64
C PRO A 29 1.02 13.95 10.36
N TYR A 30 2.00 13.24 9.83
CA TYR A 30 3.27 13.79 9.38
C TYR A 30 3.45 13.43 7.89
N CYS A 31 3.38 14.44 7.03
CA CYS A 31 3.52 14.27 5.58
C CYS A 31 4.96 13.92 5.21
N LEU A 32 5.14 12.80 4.52
CA LEU A 32 6.42 12.34 3.98
C LEU A 32 6.29 12.14 2.46
N PRO A 33 6.55 13.16 1.64
CA PRO A 33 6.57 12.96 0.20
C PRO A 33 7.65 11.93 -0.18
N PRO A 34 7.46 11.15 -1.25
CA PRO A 34 8.43 10.11 -1.64
C PRO A 34 9.86 10.64 -1.83
N THR A 35 10.02 11.91 -2.19
CA THR A 35 11.31 12.58 -2.31
C THR A 35 12.08 12.68 -0.98
N ALA A 36 11.42 12.51 0.15
CA ALA A 36 12.07 12.51 1.46
C ALA A 36 12.96 11.26 1.68
N PHE A 37 12.64 10.14 1.02
CA PHE A 37 13.36 8.87 1.16
C PHE A 37 13.78 8.22 -0.16
N MET A 38 13.50 8.88 -1.29
CA MET A 38 13.95 8.47 -2.62
C MET A 38 14.94 9.48 -3.19
N ASN A 39 15.98 8.98 -3.85
CA ASN A 39 16.86 9.76 -4.70
C ASN A 39 16.78 9.20 -6.13
N GLY A 40 16.06 9.90 -7.00
CA GLY A 40 15.69 9.35 -8.29
C GLY A 40 14.92 8.04 -8.14
N SER A 41 15.39 6.96 -8.77
CA SER A 41 14.78 5.62 -8.69
C SER A 41 15.27 4.78 -7.51
N ARG A 42 16.21 5.29 -6.69
CA ARG A 42 16.80 4.56 -5.57
C ARG A 42 16.23 5.01 -4.23
N SER A 43 15.94 4.07 -3.34
CA SER A 43 15.58 4.37 -1.96
C SER A 43 16.83 4.65 -1.11
N ILE A 44 16.69 5.57 -0.16
CA ILE A 44 17.73 5.88 0.83
C ILE A 44 17.36 5.18 2.13
N ARG A 45 18.04 4.08 2.45
CA ARG A 45 17.74 3.24 3.61
C ARG A 45 17.73 4.04 4.93
N SER A 46 18.71 4.91 5.16
CA SER A 46 18.78 5.73 6.37
C SER A 46 17.54 6.63 6.51
N LYS A 47 17.10 7.24 5.43
CA LYS A 47 15.89 8.07 5.41
C LYS A 47 14.61 7.27 5.67
N ILE A 48 14.55 6.01 5.23
CA ILE A 48 13.42 5.13 5.55
C ILE A 48 13.44 4.76 7.04
N LEU A 49 14.59 4.53 7.63
CA LEU A 49 14.68 4.20 9.06
C LEU A 49 14.21 5.37 9.94
N THR A 50 14.40 6.63 9.55
CA THR A 50 13.87 7.78 10.28
C THR A 50 12.34 7.81 10.34
N ILE A 51 11.65 7.12 9.42
CA ILE A 51 10.17 6.98 9.46
C ILE A 51 9.74 6.26 10.75
N ASN A 52 10.53 5.28 11.20
CA ASN A 52 10.25 4.58 12.44
C ASN A 52 10.42 5.49 13.67
N ASP A 53 11.40 6.39 13.63
CA ASP A 53 11.63 7.34 14.71
C ASP A 53 10.52 8.38 14.78
N ILE A 54 10.05 8.86 13.62
CA ILE A 54 8.87 9.73 13.51
C ILE A 54 7.64 9.03 14.10
N ALA A 55 7.41 7.76 13.76
CA ALA A 55 6.29 7.01 14.32
C ALA A 55 6.39 6.81 15.84
N LYS A 56 7.59 6.54 16.36
CA LYS A 56 7.85 6.40 17.80
C LYS A 56 7.66 7.70 18.58
N SER A 57 7.80 8.85 17.94
CA SER A 57 7.53 10.16 18.56
C SER A 57 6.04 10.50 18.70
N GLY A 58 5.15 9.57 18.32
CA GLY A 58 3.69 9.77 18.39
C GLY A 58 3.10 10.43 17.15
N LEU A 59 3.89 10.62 16.09
CA LEU A 59 3.42 11.09 14.80
C LEU A 59 2.97 9.91 13.93
N THR A 60 2.06 10.16 13.00
CA THR A 60 1.60 9.18 12.01
C THR A 60 2.21 9.54 10.64
N PRO A 61 3.28 8.85 10.19
CA PRO A 61 3.87 9.11 8.89
C PRO A 61 2.89 8.75 7.77
N ILE A 62 2.64 9.70 6.87
CA ILE A 62 1.75 9.54 5.73
C ILE A 62 2.55 9.84 4.45
N THR A 63 2.60 8.87 3.55
CA THR A 63 3.22 9.03 2.23
C THR A 63 2.25 8.59 1.13
N TYR A 64 2.57 8.86 -0.12
CA TYR A 64 1.69 8.64 -1.25
C TYR A 64 2.49 8.29 -2.52
N GLY A 65 1.82 7.68 -3.51
CA GLY A 65 2.42 7.48 -4.82
C GLY A 65 2.64 8.81 -5.54
N ASP A 66 3.69 8.93 -6.34
CA ASP A 66 4.02 10.19 -7.01
C ASP A 66 4.74 9.97 -8.35
N ALA A 67 4.79 11.02 -9.17
CA ALA A 67 5.67 11.09 -10.32
C ALA A 67 7.03 11.66 -9.88
N LEU A 68 8.07 10.84 -9.92
CA LEU A 68 9.40 11.22 -9.51
C LEU A 68 10.29 11.59 -10.70
N TRP A 69 11.04 12.65 -10.53
CA TRP A 69 12.08 13.09 -11.46
C TRP A 69 13.42 12.46 -11.09
N TYR A 70 14.19 11.98 -12.07
CA TYR A 70 15.52 11.41 -11.80
C TYR A 70 16.60 11.84 -12.81
N GLY A 71 16.42 13.01 -13.39
CA GLY A 71 17.41 13.64 -14.27
C GLY A 71 17.19 13.36 -15.77
N GLN A 72 17.93 14.07 -16.63
CA GLN A 72 17.91 13.90 -18.10
C GLN A 72 16.49 13.87 -18.70
N LYS A 73 15.59 14.73 -18.24
CA LYS A 73 14.15 14.77 -18.64
C LYS A 73 13.39 13.46 -18.42
N LYS A 74 13.87 12.58 -17.53
CA LYS A 74 13.23 11.31 -17.20
C LYS A 74 12.42 11.43 -15.92
N SER A 75 11.24 10.83 -15.93
CA SER A 75 10.37 10.67 -14.78
C SER A 75 9.71 9.30 -14.81
N TYR A 76 9.26 8.83 -13.65
CA TYR A 76 8.52 7.59 -13.54
C TYR A 76 7.43 7.71 -12.47
N ILE A 77 6.40 6.88 -12.56
CA ILE A 77 5.35 6.79 -11.56
C ILE A 77 5.76 5.78 -10.48
N LEU A 78 5.97 6.28 -9.27
CA LEU A 78 6.17 5.44 -8.10
C LEU A 78 4.82 5.22 -7.42
N SER A 79 4.26 4.01 -7.54
CA SER A 79 2.95 3.70 -6.96
C SER A 79 3.03 3.49 -5.45
N GLY A 80 1.95 3.80 -4.72
CA GLY A 80 1.83 3.54 -3.29
C GLY A 80 2.03 2.06 -2.93
N ASP A 81 1.60 1.13 -3.78
CA ASP A 81 1.79 -0.31 -3.57
C ASP A 81 3.28 -0.69 -3.55
N VAL A 82 4.07 -0.10 -4.45
CA VAL A 82 5.54 -0.29 -4.49
C VAL A 82 6.21 0.36 -3.29
N ILE A 83 5.78 1.57 -2.92
CA ILE A 83 6.27 2.24 -1.70
C ILE A 83 6.02 1.36 -0.47
N MET A 84 4.81 0.82 -0.33
CA MET A 84 4.46 -0.07 0.78
C MET A 84 5.41 -1.26 0.87
N THR A 85 5.68 -1.94 -0.25
CA THR A 85 6.63 -3.06 -0.30
C THR A 85 8.05 -2.62 0.09
N LEU A 86 8.50 -1.48 -0.42
CA LEU A 86 9.81 -0.93 -0.12
C LEU A 86 9.97 -0.63 1.38
N LEU A 87 9.02 0.08 1.96
CA LEU A 87 9.02 0.43 3.38
C LEU A 87 8.90 -0.82 4.25
N ALA A 88 7.98 -1.74 3.94
CA ALA A 88 7.75 -2.96 4.70
C ALA A 88 8.99 -3.86 4.76
N ARG A 89 9.76 -3.97 3.67
CA ARG A 89 11.00 -4.76 3.64
C ARG A 89 12.11 -4.19 4.54
N ILE A 90 12.14 -2.89 4.74
CA ILE A 90 13.15 -2.21 5.56
C ILE A 90 12.68 -2.08 7.02
N LEU A 91 11.45 -1.64 7.23
CA LEU A 91 10.89 -1.35 8.56
C LEU A 91 10.37 -2.60 9.27
N LYS A 92 10.09 -3.70 8.54
CA LYS A 92 9.62 -4.98 9.08
C LYS A 92 8.39 -4.82 10.00
N PRO A 93 7.30 -4.20 9.54
CA PRO A 93 6.12 -4.02 10.35
C PRO A 93 5.51 -5.37 10.74
N ARG A 94 4.79 -5.40 11.86
CA ARG A 94 4.06 -6.58 12.32
C ARG A 94 2.99 -7.01 11.33
N LEU A 95 2.41 -6.06 10.61
CA LEU A 95 1.29 -6.27 9.71
C LEU A 95 1.29 -5.22 8.60
N CYS A 96 0.97 -5.63 7.37
CA CYS A 96 0.68 -4.77 6.23
C CYS A 96 -0.79 -4.93 5.84
N ILE A 97 -1.51 -3.84 5.60
CA ILE A 97 -2.91 -3.89 5.21
C ILE A 97 -3.12 -3.10 3.93
N PHE A 98 -3.74 -3.72 2.93
CA PHE A 98 -4.32 -3.03 1.78
C PHE A 98 -5.81 -2.82 2.03
N ALA A 99 -6.22 -1.57 2.17
CA ALA A 99 -7.63 -1.19 2.19
C ALA A 99 -8.15 -1.11 0.74
N LEU A 100 -9.11 -1.96 0.41
CA LEU A 100 -9.67 -2.12 -0.92
C LEU A 100 -11.13 -1.69 -0.96
N ASN A 101 -11.69 -1.52 -2.16
CA ASN A 101 -13.13 -1.34 -2.38
C ASN A 101 -13.91 -2.67 -2.53
N VAL A 102 -13.22 -3.80 -2.35
CA VAL A 102 -13.75 -5.17 -2.38
C VAL A 102 -13.29 -5.94 -1.15
N ASP A 103 -13.93 -7.07 -0.87
CA ASP A 103 -13.67 -7.82 0.37
C ASP A 103 -12.29 -8.52 0.41
N GLY A 104 -11.64 -8.68 -0.73
CA GLY A 104 -10.33 -9.32 -0.87
C GLY A 104 -10.15 -9.90 -2.28
N VAL A 105 -9.38 -10.97 -2.39
CA VAL A 105 -9.18 -11.68 -3.66
C VAL A 105 -10.25 -12.76 -3.81
N TYR A 106 -10.91 -12.79 -4.96
CA TYR A 106 -11.89 -13.83 -5.28
C TYR A 106 -11.25 -14.92 -6.13
N SER A 107 -11.55 -16.18 -5.81
CA SER A 107 -11.15 -17.34 -6.63
C SER A 107 -11.91 -17.39 -7.95
N ASN A 108 -13.15 -16.89 -7.95
CA ASN A 108 -14.01 -16.78 -9.12
C ASN A 108 -14.83 -15.49 -9.00
N MET A 109 -14.73 -14.64 -10.03
CA MET A 109 -15.43 -13.35 -10.08
C MET A 109 -16.96 -13.51 -10.18
N LYS A 110 -17.44 -14.58 -10.82
CA LYS A 110 -18.90 -14.83 -10.97
C LYS A 110 -19.52 -15.24 -9.64
N SER A 111 -18.89 -16.16 -8.91
CA SER A 111 -19.44 -16.68 -7.63
C SER A 111 -19.03 -15.82 -6.43
N LYS A 112 -18.14 -14.83 -6.60
CA LYS A 112 -17.57 -14.01 -5.53
C LYS A 112 -17.04 -14.83 -4.34
N LYS A 113 -16.52 -16.05 -4.62
CA LYS A 113 -15.92 -16.89 -3.58
C LYS A 113 -14.60 -16.26 -3.13
N LEU A 114 -14.55 -15.79 -1.88
CA LEU A 114 -13.40 -15.14 -1.28
C LEU A 114 -12.28 -16.14 -0.96
N ILE A 115 -11.04 -15.80 -1.29
CA ILE A 115 -9.84 -16.52 -0.87
C ILE A 115 -9.41 -15.96 0.48
N TYR A 116 -9.54 -16.75 1.55
CA TYR A 116 -9.13 -16.32 2.89
C TYR A 116 -7.62 -16.44 3.13
N ASP A 117 -6.98 -17.45 2.57
CA ASP A 117 -5.53 -17.70 2.70
C ASP A 117 -4.93 -17.93 1.31
N PHE A 118 -4.20 -16.95 0.81
CA PHE A 118 -3.63 -16.98 -0.56
C PHE A 118 -2.54 -18.04 -0.74
N LYS A 119 -1.95 -18.56 0.35
CA LYS A 119 -0.99 -19.68 0.30
C LYS A 119 -1.70 -21.00 0.03
N LYS A 120 -2.90 -21.18 0.58
CA LYS A 120 -3.68 -22.42 0.46
C LYS A 120 -4.54 -22.47 -0.80
N GLU A 121 -5.09 -21.34 -1.21
CA GLU A 121 -5.96 -21.22 -2.37
C GLU A 121 -5.40 -20.17 -3.32
N LYS A 122 -5.28 -20.51 -4.59
CA LYS A 122 -4.92 -19.54 -5.65
C LYS A 122 -6.14 -19.23 -6.50
N PRO A 123 -6.26 -18.02 -7.06
CA PRO A 123 -7.33 -17.75 -8.00
C PRO A 123 -7.22 -18.70 -9.20
N ALA A 124 -8.38 -19.18 -9.67
CA ALA A 124 -8.47 -20.09 -10.82
C ALA A 124 -8.00 -19.45 -12.14
N ILE A 125 -7.73 -18.16 -12.15
CA ILE A 125 -7.34 -17.40 -13.32
C ILE A 125 -5.80 -17.34 -13.36
N ASN A 126 -5.26 -17.75 -14.50
CA ASN A 126 -3.83 -17.64 -14.82
C ASN A 126 -3.34 -16.21 -14.56
N THR A 127 -2.42 -16.02 -13.63
CA THR A 127 -1.90 -14.70 -13.22
C THR A 127 -1.28 -13.92 -14.39
N ASN A 128 -0.93 -14.60 -15.50
CA ASN A 128 -0.45 -14.01 -16.74
C ASN A 128 -1.56 -13.45 -17.64
N LYS A 129 -2.85 -13.74 -17.37
CA LYS A 129 -4.04 -13.22 -18.05
C LYS A 129 -5.03 -12.60 -17.08
N MET A 130 -4.58 -12.22 -15.89
CA MET A 130 -5.37 -11.35 -15.04
C MET A 130 -5.45 -9.99 -15.75
N ASP A 131 -6.44 -9.85 -16.59
CA ASP A 131 -7.03 -8.58 -16.97
C ASP A 131 -7.76 -8.02 -15.73
N VAL A 132 -6.99 -7.95 -14.66
CA VAL A 132 -7.33 -7.25 -13.45
C VAL A 132 -6.96 -5.81 -13.80
N THR A 133 -7.94 -5.09 -14.27
CA THR A 133 -7.88 -3.66 -14.52
C THR A 133 -6.88 -2.99 -13.56
N GLY A 134 -5.68 -2.73 -14.07
CA GLY A 134 -4.57 -1.93 -13.56
C GLY A 134 -4.15 -2.03 -12.07
N GLY A 135 -5.08 -2.09 -11.12
CA GLY A 135 -4.80 -1.92 -9.70
C GLY A 135 -4.66 -3.23 -8.90
N MET A 136 -5.56 -4.20 -9.05
CA MET A 136 -5.61 -5.42 -8.21
C MET A 136 -4.42 -6.36 -8.48
N GLY A 137 -4.07 -6.59 -9.73
CA GLY A 137 -2.92 -7.45 -10.08
C GLY A 137 -1.61 -6.95 -9.49
N ARG A 138 -1.38 -5.64 -9.53
CA ARG A 138 -0.21 -5.01 -8.89
C ARG A 138 -0.23 -5.22 -7.37
N LYS A 139 -1.36 -5.00 -6.72
CA LYS A 139 -1.51 -5.20 -5.26
C LYS A 139 -1.22 -6.65 -4.85
N ILE A 140 -1.74 -7.63 -5.59
CA ILE A 140 -1.45 -9.05 -5.37
C ILE A 140 0.04 -9.33 -5.54
N THR A 141 0.65 -8.81 -6.61
CA THR A 141 2.09 -8.97 -6.86
C THR A 141 2.93 -8.42 -5.70
N GLU A 142 2.62 -7.23 -5.23
CA GLU A 142 3.33 -6.60 -4.11
C GLU A 142 3.06 -7.34 -2.79
N ALA A 143 1.84 -7.77 -2.53
CA ALA A 143 1.50 -8.58 -1.35
C ALA A 143 2.27 -9.91 -1.32
N VAL A 144 2.38 -10.61 -2.46
CA VAL A 144 3.17 -11.83 -2.60
C VAL A 144 4.67 -11.58 -2.36
N LYS A 145 5.23 -10.47 -2.89
CA LYS A 145 6.62 -10.10 -2.61
C LYS A 145 6.88 -9.89 -1.11
N MET A 146 5.97 -9.21 -0.43
CA MET A 146 6.07 -8.97 1.01
C MET A 146 5.93 -10.27 1.81
N SER A 147 4.97 -11.13 1.49
CA SER A 147 4.76 -12.40 2.19
C SER A 147 5.95 -13.36 2.02
N ARG A 148 6.56 -13.40 0.84
CA ARG A 148 7.82 -14.14 0.62
C ARG A 148 9.00 -13.63 1.46
N SER A 149 8.92 -12.39 1.94
CA SER A 149 9.90 -11.82 2.88
C SER A 149 9.51 -12.02 4.35
N GLY A 150 8.55 -12.91 4.63
CA GLY A 150 8.10 -13.26 5.98
C GLY A 150 7.11 -12.26 6.61
N LEU A 151 6.57 -11.32 5.83
CA LEU A 151 5.61 -10.34 6.34
C LEU A 151 4.17 -10.86 6.18
N LYS A 152 3.33 -10.54 7.18
CA LYS A 152 1.88 -10.78 7.07
C LYS A 152 1.23 -9.62 6.32
N VAL A 153 0.49 -9.92 5.26
CA VAL A 153 -0.21 -8.92 4.47
C VAL A 153 -1.69 -9.29 4.40
N PHE A 154 -2.56 -8.32 4.65
CA PHE A 154 -4.00 -8.49 4.59
C PHE A 154 -4.60 -7.59 3.50
N PHE A 155 -5.53 -8.15 2.76
CA PHE A 155 -6.45 -7.39 1.94
C PHE A 155 -7.79 -7.34 2.66
N ALA A 156 -8.27 -6.13 2.94
CA ALA A 156 -9.53 -5.90 3.63
C ALA A 156 -10.35 -4.81 2.94
N ASN A 157 -11.66 -4.88 3.06
CA ASN A 157 -12.55 -3.86 2.50
C ASN A 157 -12.49 -2.58 3.34
N GLY A 158 -11.95 -1.50 2.77
CA GLY A 158 -11.84 -0.20 3.42
C GLY A 158 -13.19 0.48 3.70
N ASN A 159 -14.26 0.10 2.98
CA ASN A 159 -15.61 0.56 3.25
C ASN A 159 -16.25 -0.15 4.47
N LYS A 160 -15.55 -1.14 5.04
CA LYS A 160 -15.95 -1.90 6.23
C LYS A 160 -14.82 -1.81 7.27
N PRO A 161 -14.63 -0.66 7.93
CA PRO A 161 -13.46 -0.38 8.77
C PRO A 161 -13.30 -1.34 9.94
N GLN A 162 -14.39 -1.95 10.42
CA GLN A 162 -14.34 -2.98 11.46
C GLN A 162 -13.44 -4.16 11.07
N ARG A 163 -13.41 -4.55 9.79
CA ARG A 163 -12.54 -5.63 9.29
C ARG A 163 -11.05 -5.29 9.44
N ILE A 164 -10.69 -4.01 9.25
CA ILE A 164 -9.32 -3.54 9.47
C ILE A 164 -8.98 -3.62 10.96
N THR A 165 -9.88 -3.17 11.82
CA THR A 165 -9.72 -3.24 13.29
C THR A 165 -9.58 -4.69 13.77
N ASP A 166 -10.38 -5.61 13.25
CA ASP A 166 -10.32 -7.02 13.60
C ASP A 166 -9.00 -7.65 13.14
N ALA A 167 -8.54 -7.36 11.94
CA ALA A 167 -7.25 -7.81 11.43
C ALA A 167 -6.08 -7.31 12.29
N VAL A 168 -6.09 -6.04 12.71
CA VAL A 168 -5.06 -5.46 13.59
C VAL A 168 -5.06 -6.10 14.96
N SER A 169 -6.25 -6.40 15.50
CA SER A 169 -6.45 -7.02 16.82
C SER A 169 -6.22 -8.53 16.80
N GLY A 170 -5.92 -9.13 15.66
CA GLY A 170 -5.73 -10.58 15.53
C GLY A 170 -7.02 -11.40 15.63
N LYS A 171 -8.17 -10.76 15.56
CA LYS A 171 -9.47 -11.44 15.49
C LYS A 171 -9.71 -12.04 14.11
N LYS A 172 -10.67 -12.96 14.02
CA LYS A 172 -11.12 -13.45 12.71
C LYS A 172 -11.73 -12.28 11.93
N PHE A 173 -11.23 -12.03 10.73
CA PHE A 173 -11.73 -10.97 9.85
C PHE A 173 -12.09 -11.53 8.47
N GLU A 174 -12.94 -10.85 7.76
CA GLU A 174 -13.28 -11.18 6.38
C GLU A 174 -12.36 -10.42 5.43
N GLY A 175 -11.51 -11.15 4.71
CA GLY A 175 -10.49 -10.61 3.81
C GLY A 175 -9.57 -11.71 3.30
N THR A 176 -8.47 -11.33 2.65
CA THR A 176 -7.45 -12.27 2.16
C THR A 176 -6.14 -12.09 2.91
N LEU A 177 -5.60 -13.17 3.46
CA LEU A 177 -4.29 -13.24 4.11
C LEU A 177 -3.23 -13.74 3.12
N PHE A 178 -2.10 -13.04 3.04
CA PHE A 178 -0.85 -13.47 2.42
C PHE A 178 0.20 -13.69 3.52
N ARG A 179 0.83 -14.88 3.54
CA ARG A 179 1.84 -15.27 4.53
C ARG A 179 2.82 -16.30 3.99
#